data_6212e421068f1a6514dc24e5b72f0ac1
#
_entry.id   6212e421068f1a6514dc24e5b72f0ac1
#
_cell.length_a   1.000
_cell.length_b   1.000
_cell.length_c   1.000
_cell.angle_alpha   90.00
_cell.angle_beta   90.00
_cell.angle_gamma   90.00
#
_symmetry.space_group_name_H-M   'P 1'
#
loop_
_entity.id
_entity.type
_entity.pdbx_description
1 polymer ?
#
loop_
_entity_poly.entity_id
_entity_poly.type
_entity_poly.pdbx_seq_one_letter_code
_entity_poly.pdbx_strand_id
1 'polypeptide(L)'
;MRTAHQLTTVAILLLTTSPDSARALVAPRAHAQAAEAADVAEGTRLYLQKGDCQACHGWAADGRKMDSQMPDGSNLRETRLDRARLILTIKCGRPGTGMPAFDKFAYSDGRCYGMKKADLKSPMPDPPSTFQQREIELVADFLFQKAVGKGPMDHAKCVAYWGSDVDACREFKQ
;
A
#
# COMPACT_ATOMS: atom_id res chain seq x y z
N MET A 1 52.16 -69.48 -20.65
CA MET A 1 52.00 -68.00 -20.52
C MET A 1 50.53 -67.70 -20.42
N ARG A 2 50.04 -67.34 -19.23
CA ARG A 2 48.61 -66.98 -18.98
C ARG A 2 48.51 -65.48 -18.82
N THR A 3 47.80 -64.85 -19.72
CA THR A 3 47.49 -63.43 -19.64
C THR A 3 46.22 -63.22 -18.83
N ALA A 4 46.32 -62.48 -17.71
CA ALA A 4 45.20 -62.08 -16.88
C ALA A 4 44.57 -60.83 -17.44
N HIS A 5 43.26 -60.87 -17.72
CA HIS A 5 42.45 -59.70 -18.03
C HIS A 5 41.91 -59.09 -16.74
N GLN A 6 42.31 -57.86 -16.42
CA GLN A 6 41.69 -57.07 -15.35
C GLN A 6 40.43 -56.41 -15.87
N LEU A 7 39.28 -56.75 -15.27
CA LEU A 7 38.00 -56.05 -15.47
C LEU A 7 37.95 -54.90 -14.53
N THR A 8 37.99 -53.68 -15.09
CA THR A 8 37.78 -52.41 -14.34
C THR A 8 36.30 -52.16 -14.21
N THR A 9 35.78 -52.31 -13.01
CA THR A 9 34.37 -51.97 -12.70
C THR A 9 34.24 -50.48 -12.49
N VAL A 10 33.56 -49.78 -13.39
CA VAL A 10 33.20 -48.35 -13.22
C VAL A 10 31.93 -48.31 -12.38
N ALA A 11 32.04 -47.81 -11.16
CA ALA A 11 30.89 -47.52 -10.30
C ALA A 11 30.29 -46.20 -10.71
N ILE A 12 29.10 -46.25 -11.33
CA ILE A 12 28.29 -45.07 -11.62
C ILE A 12 27.58 -44.67 -10.33
N LEU A 13 28.01 -43.54 -9.72
CA LEU A 13 27.34 -42.90 -8.59
C LEU A 13 26.10 -42.17 -9.13
N LEU A 14 24.92 -42.77 -8.98
CA LEU A 14 23.64 -42.10 -9.23
C LEU A 14 23.40 -41.09 -8.10
N LEU A 15 23.65 -39.84 -8.37
CA LEU A 15 23.20 -38.71 -7.51
C LEU A 15 21.68 -38.60 -7.62
N THR A 16 20.96 -39.16 -6.65
CA THR A 16 19.53 -38.95 -6.47
C THR A 16 19.33 -37.54 -5.93
N THR A 17 18.99 -36.56 -6.78
CA THR A 17 18.53 -35.25 -6.37
C THR A 17 17.12 -35.39 -5.84
N SER A 18 16.97 -35.33 -4.52
CA SER A 18 15.67 -35.37 -3.86
C SER A 18 14.85 -34.14 -4.28
N PRO A 19 13.59 -34.32 -4.74
CA PRO A 19 12.71 -33.20 -5.13
C PRO A 19 12.25 -32.32 -3.95
N ASP A 20 12.53 -32.72 -2.71
CA ASP A 20 12.14 -31.98 -1.50
C ASP A 20 12.92 -30.68 -1.26
N SER A 21 14.15 -30.54 -1.77
CA SER A 21 14.95 -29.32 -1.55
C SER A 21 14.42 -28.10 -2.30
N ALA A 22 13.70 -28.29 -3.41
CA ALA A 22 13.10 -27.19 -4.19
C ALA A 22 11.80 -26.65 -3.55
N ARG A 23 11.11 -27.48 -2.78
CA ARG A 23 9.83 -27.12 -2.14
C ARG A 23 10.02 -26.23 -0.91
N ALA A 24 11.12 -26.40 -0.18
CA ALA A 24 11.43 -25.64 1.02
C ALA A 24 11.77 -24.14 0.76
N LEU A 25 12.24 -23.80 -0.44
CA LEU A 25 12.64 -22.43 -0.81
C LEU A 25 11.48 -21.56 -1.37
N VAL A 26 10.39 -22.20 -1.83
CA VAL A 26 9.24 -21.49 -2.42
C VAL A 26 8.23 -21.08 -1.35
N ALA A 27 8.06 -21.84 -0.28
CA ALA A 27 7.08 -21.59 0.77
C ALA A 27 7.22 -20.22 1.47
N PRO A 28 8.41 -19.73 1.89
CA PRO A 28 8.54 -18.46 2.57
C PRO A 28 8.15 -17.26 1.71
N ARG A 29 8.47 -17.28 0.42
CA ARG A 29 8.13 -16.20 -0.53
C ARG A 29 6.62 -16.12 -0.79
N ALA A 30 5.95 -17.23 -0.97
CA ALA A 30 4.51 -17.28 -1.19
C ALA A 30 3.74 -16.73 0.02
N HIS A 31 4.14 -17.06 1.24
CA HIS A 31 3.54 -16.54 2.47
C HIS A 31 3.78 -15.03 2.63
N ALA A 32 4.99 -14.54 2.33
CA ALA A 32 5.30 -13.12 2.39
C ALA A 32 4.47 -12.30 1.37
N GLN A 33 4.34 -12.79 0.14
CA GLN A 33 3.52 -12.15 -0.89
C GLN A 33 2.03 -12.14 -0.54
N ALA A 34 1.51 -13.23 0.04
CA ALA A 34 0.14 -13.29 0.51
C ALA A 34 -0.12 -12.31 1.66
N ALA A 35 0.80 -12.18 2.61
CA ALA A 35 0.72 -11.21 3.69
C ALA A 35 0.75 -9.76 3.18
N GLU A 36 1.64 -9.46 2.24
CA GLU A 36 1.71 -8.14 1.61
C GLU A 36 0.42 -7.80 0.84
N ALA A 37 -0.15 -8.75 0.11
CA ALA A 37 -1.41 -8.57 -0.60
C ALA A 37 -2.58 -8.33 0.37
N ALA A 38 -2.62 -9.03 1.51
CA ALA A 38 -3.62 -8.83 2.55
C ALA A 38 -3.49 -7.45 3.21
N ASP A 39 -2.27 -6.99 3.46
CA ASP A 39 -2.00 -5.65 4.00
C ASP A 39 -2.47 -4.55 3.04
N VAL A 40 -2.23 -4.70 1.75
CA VAL A 40 -2.71 -3.75 0.73
C VAL A 40 -4.24 -3.75 0.62
N ALA A 41 -4.88 -4.92 0.69
CA ALA A 41 -6.34 -5.04 0.68
C ALA A 41 -6.97 -4.34 1.90
N GLU A 42 -6.42 -4.55 3.09
CA GLU A 42 -6.88 -3.87 4.31
C GLU A 42 -6.62 -2.36 4.24
N GLY A 43 -5.45 -1.92 3.74
CA GLY A 43 -5.16 -0.51 3.50
C GLY A 43 -6.17 0.13 2.54
N THR A 44 -6.58 -0.59 1.49
CA THR A 44 -7.63 -0.17 0.56
C THR A 44 -8.97 0.02 1.28
N ARG A 45 -9.37 -0.96 2.10
CA ARG A 45 -10.61 -0.88 2.88
C ARG A 45 -10.59 0.31 3.86
N LEU A 46 -9.47 0.53 4.53
CA LEU A 46 -9.30 1.66 5.45
C LEU A 46 -9.40 3.00 4.71
N TYR A 47 -8.78 3.11 3.54
CA TYR A 47 -8.82 4.30 2.69
C TYR A 47 -10.24 4.62 2.20
N LEU A 48 -10.95 3.60 1.71
CA LEU A 48 -12.29 3.78 1.12
C LEU A 48 -13.40 3.90 2.14
N GLN A 49 -13.28 3.24 3.30
CA GLN A 49 -14.39 3.09 4.24
C GLN A 49 -14.13 3.79 5.58
N LYS A 50 -13.17 3.32 6.37
CA LYS A 50 -12.99 3.79 7.74
C LYS A 50 -12.48 5.23 7.79
N GLY A 51 -11.52 5.57 6.93
CA GLY A 51 -10.93 6.92 6.85
C GLY A 51 -11.64 7.84 5.89
N ASP A 52 -12.47 7.26 5.01
CA ASP A 52 -13.18 7.97 3.93
C ASP A 52 -12.30 8.97 3.16
N CYS A 53 -11.06 8.57 2.91
CA CYS A 53 -10.09 9.41 2.20
C CYS A 53 -10.54 9.73 0.77
N GLN A 54 -11.34 8.83 0.18
CA GLN A 54 -11.92 8.99 -1.15
C GLN A 54 -12.86 10.20 -1.25
N ALA A 55 -13.50 10.61 -0.15
CA ALA A 55 -14.38 11.77 -0.14
C ALA A 55 -13.68 13.01 -0.67
N CYS A 56 -12.39 13.18 -0.34
CA CYS A 56 -11.55 14.29 -0.81
C CYS A 56 -10.60 13.90 -1.95
N HIS A 57 -9.97 12.71 -1.86
CA HIS A 57 -8.88 12.31 -2.75
C HIS A 57 -9.33 11.44 -3.93
N GLY A 58 -10.62 11.06 -4.00
CA GLY A 58 -11.16 10.13 -4.98
C GLY A 58 -10.81 8.66 -4.66
N TRP A 59 -11.63 7.73 -5.15
CA TRP A 59 -11.39 6.29 -4.97
C TRP A 59 -10.08 5.84 -5.63
N ALA A 60 -9.74 6.48 -6.76
CA ALA A 60 -8.51 6.23 -7.51
C ALA A 60 -7.29 6.96 -6.93
N ALA A 61 -7.47 7.75 -5.86
CA ALA A 61 -6.46 8.64 -5.28
C ALA A 61 -5.92 9.68 -6.27
N ASP A 62 -6.73 10.10 -7.25
CA ASP A 62 -6.40 11.02 -8.33
C ASP A 62 -6.87 12.48 -8.07
N GLY A 63 -7.39 12.75 -6.88
CA GLY A 63 -7.89 14.05 -6.47
C GLY A 63 -9.32 14.36 -6.90
N ARG A 64 -10.00 13.42 -7.58
CA ARG A 64 -11.41 13.57 -7.97
C ARG A 64 -12.30 13.19 -6.80
N LYS A 65 -12.59 14.15 -5.94
CA LYS A 65 -13.38 13.92 -4.72
C LYS A 65 -14.73 13.28 -5.00
N MET A 66 -15.13 12.37 -4.12
CA MET A 66 -16.40 11.63 -4.22
C MET A 66 -17.56 12.37 -3.56
N ASP A 67 -17.25 13.32 -2.66
CA ASP A 67 -18.25 14.15 -1.98
C ASP A 67 -18.03 15.62 -2.34
N SER A 68 -19.04 16.24 -2.95
CA SER A 68 -18.99 17.67 -3.35
C SER A 68 -18.93 18.62 -2.16
N GLN A 69 -19.35 18.19 -0.98
CA GLN A 69 -19.31 18.99 0.26
C GLN A 69 -17.91 18.99 0.89
N MET A 70 -17.06 18.05 0.54
CA MET A 70 -15.72 17.94 1.08
C MET A 70 -14.74 18.87 0.34
N PRO A 71 -13.67 19.35 1.01
CA PRO A 71 -12.62 20.13 0.36
C PRO A 71 -11.91 19.31 -0.72
N ASP A 72 -11.27 19.99 -1.67
CA ASP A 72 -10.48 19.34 -2.69
C ASP A 72 -9.23 18.69 -2.08
N GLY A 73 -9.06 17.40 -2.31
CA GLY A 73 -7.87 16.63 -1.95
C GLY A 73 -6.81 16.69 -3.05
N SER A 74 -5.55 16.59 -2.65
CA SER A 74 -4.44 16.50 -3.61
C SER A 74 -4.56 15.23 -4.43
N ASN A 75 -4.10 15.28 -5.70
CA ASN A 75 -3.86 14.11 -6.52
C ASN A 75 -2.68 13.32 -5.93
N LEU A 76 -2.98 12.18 -5.27
CA LEU A 76 -1.96 11.35 -4.62
C LEU A 76 -1.17 10.51 -5.63
N ARG A 77 -1.66 10.36 -6.86
CA ARG A 77 -0.95 9.65 -7.93
C ARG A 77 0.25 10.43 -8.47
N GLU A 78 0.24 11.74 -8.31
CA GLU A 78 1.32 12.66 -8.71
C GLU A 78 2.25 13.04 -7.55
N THR A 79 1.89 12.65 -6.32
CA THR A 79 2.73 12.96 -5.16
C THR A 79 4.08 12.25 -5.25
N ARG A 80 5.11 12.88 -4.69
CA ARG A 80 6.47 12.34 -4.58
C ARG A 80 6.84 12.02 -3.13
N LEU A 81 5.85 11.92 -2.26
CA LEU A 81 6.08 11.57 -0.85
C LEU A 81 6.59 10.14 -0.77
N ASP A 82 7.66 9.94 0.00
CA ASP A 82 8.08 8.61 0.41
C ASP A 82 7.12 8.02 1.46
N ARG A 83 7.26 6.72 1.75
CA ARG A 83 6.41 6.01 2.70
C ARG A 83 6.38 6.66 4.10
N ALA A 84 7.53 7.11 4.59
CA ALA A 84 7.62 7.71 5.92
C ALA A 84 6.85 9.04 6.00
N ARG A 85 6.95 9.85 4.95
CA ARG A 85 6.20 11.10 4.84
C ARG A 85 4.71 10.88 4.61
N LEU A 86 4.31 9.81 3.91
CA LEU A 86 2.90 9.41 3.82
C LEU A 86 2.35 9.07 5.20
N ILE A 87 3.04 8.22 5.96
CA ILE A 87 2.68 7.86 7.33
C ILE A 87 2.54 9.12 8.19
N LEU A 88 3.54 10.01 8.17
CA LEU A 88 3.50 11.24 8.94
C LEU A 88 2.32 12.14 8.53
N THR A 89 2.05 12.24 7.23
CA THR A 89 0.95 13.08 6.70
C THR A 89 -0.41 12.52 7.09
N ILE A 90 -0.63 11.21 7.00
CA ILE A 90 -1.89 10.57 7.43
C ILE A 90 -2.05 10.73 8.94
N LYS A 91 -1.00 10.43 9.70
CA LYS A 91 -0.99 10.54 11.16
C LYS A 91 -1.36 11.94 11.64
N CYS A 92 -0.72 12.95 11.09
CA CYS A 92 -0.74 14.32 11.59
C CYS A 92 -1.66 15.27 10.81
N GLY A 93 -2.21 14.83 9.68
CA GLY A 93 -2.93 15.73 8.79
C GLY A 93 -2.04 16.84 8.25
N ARG A 94 -2.68 17.90 7.77
CA ARG A 94 -1.99 19.10 7.27
C ARG A 94 -2.58 20.35 7.91
N PRO A 95 -1.93 20.93 8.95
CA PRO A 95 -2.40 22.15 9.60
C PRO A 95 -2.70 23.28 8.60
N GLY A 96 -3.82 23.95 8.78
CA GLY A 96 -4.26 25.02 7.91
C GLY A 96 -4.93 24.56 6.60
N THR A 97 -5.20 23.26 6.46
CA THR A 97 -5.94 22.67 5.33
C THR A 97 -7.12 21.84 5.81
N GLY A 98 -7.94 21.34 4.86
CA GLY A 98 -9.04 20.42 5.17
C GLY A 98 -8.62 18.99 5.52
N MET A 99 -7.33 18.65 5.47
CA MET A 99 -6.87 17.29 5.77
C MET A 99 -6.73 17.05 7.28
N PRO A 100 -7.57 16.19 7.90
CA PRO A 100 -7.53 15.92 9.33
C PRO A 100 -6.33 15.09 9.76
N ALA A 101 -6.05 15.06 11.07
CA ALA A 101 -5.12 14.13 11.68
C ALA A 101 -5.84 12.83 12.07
N PHE A 102 -5.35 11.68 11.63
CA PHE A 102 -5.96 10.39 11.95
C PHE A 102 -5.43 9.77 13.25
N ASP A 103 -4.30 10.25 13.81
CA ASP A 103 -3.86 9.85 15.15
C ASP A 103 -4.63 10.67 16.20
N LYS A 104 -5.39 9.99 17.08
CA LYS A 104 -6.11 10.64 18.17
C LYS A 104 -5.23 11.45 19.14
N PHE A 105 -3.92 11.18 19.16
CA PHE A 105 -2.94 11.88 19.97
C PHE A 105 -2.12 12.90 19.18
N ALA A 106 -2.47 13.17 17.91
CA ALA A 106 -1.86 14.23 17.16
C ALA A 106 -1.89 15.55 17.95
N TYR A 107 -0.80 16.28 17.91
CA TYR A 107 -0.67 17.58 18.58
C TYR A 107 -0.82 17.57 20.10
N SER A 108 -0.74 16.39 20.77
CA SER A 108 -0.77 16.32 22.24
C SER A 108 0.61 16.55 22.87
N ASP A 109 1.68 16.08 22.22
CA ASP A 109 3.03 15.98 22.80
C ASP A 109 4.17 16.37 21.84
N GLY A 110 3.85 17.03 20.73
CA GLY A 110 4.84 17.44 19.72
C GLY A 110 5.19 16.37 18.69
N ARG A 111 4.55 15.18 18.74
CA ARG A 111 4.78 14.08 17.76
C ARG A 111 4.44 14.46 16.33
N CYS A 112 3.64 15.50 16.13
CA CYS A 112 3.24 16.00 14.84
C CYS A 112 3.95 17.32 14.54
N TYR A 113 4.96 17.26 13.71
CA TYR A 113 5.75 18.41 13.25
C TYR A 113 6.40 19.22 14.40
N GLY A 114 6.62 18.63 15.58
CA GLY A 114 7.10 19.32 16.76
C GLY A 114 6.06 20.23 17.41
N MET A 115 4.81 20.26 16.91
CA MET A 115 3.75 21.16 17.33
C MET A 115 2.83 20.53 18.36
N LYS A 116 2.28 21.37 19.24
CA LYS A 116 1.17 21.05 20.15
C LYS A 116 -0.09 21.76 19.69
N LYS A 117 -1.24 21.41 20.25
CA LYS A 117 -2.54 22.01 19.90
C LYS A 117 -2.54 23.53 20.01
N ALA A 118 -1.81 24.09 20.97
CA ALA A 118 -1.69 25.54 21.16
C ALA A 118 -0.91 26.26 20.05
N ASP A 119 -0.09 25.52 19.29
CA ASP A 119 0.73 26.07 18.19
C ASP A 119 -0.04 26.14 16.86
N LEU A 120 -1.22 25.52 16.80
CA LEU A 120 -2.04 25.51 15.59
C LEU A 120 -2.72 26.87 15.39
N LYS A 121 -2.57 27.46 14.21
CA LYS A 121 -3.20 28.74 13.83
C LYS A 121 -4.71 28.63 13.65
N SER A 122 -5.20 27.43 13.34
CA SER A 122 -6.62 27.11 13.23
C SER A 122 -6.85 25.71 13.75
N PRO A 123 -8.07 25.38 14.24
CA PRO A 123 -8.39 24.02 14.64
C PRO A 123 -8.21 23.05 13.46
N MET A 124 -7.70 21.85 13.75
CA MET A 124 -7.72 20.76 12.77
C MET A 124 -9.17 20.28 12.58
N PRO A 125 -9.58 19.94 11.34
CA PRO A 125 -10.85 19.26 11.16
C PRO A 125 -10.82 17.87 11.83
N ASP A 126 -11.99 17.44 12.30
CA ASP A 126 -12.12 16.09 12.87
C ASP A 126 -12.13 15.04 11.76
N PRO A 127 -11.39 13.93 11.91
CA PRO A 127 -11.47 12.83 10.96
C PRO A 127 -12.79 12.06 11.17
N PRO A 128 -13.31 11.37 10.13
CA PRO A 128 -14.50 10.51 10.27
C PRO A 128 -14.26 9.39 11.31
N SER A 129 -13.01 8.96 11.45
CA SER A 129 -12.59 8.06 12.52
C SER A 129 -11.08 8.16 12.75
N THR A 130 -10.60 7.77 13.96
CA THR A 130 -9.17 7.73 14.23
C THR A 130 -8.58 6.37 13.86
N PHE A 131 -7.28 6.37 13.55
CA PHE A 131 -6.51 5.17 13.22
C PHE A 131 -5.54 4.78 14.31
N GLN A 132 -5.33 3.47 14.48
CA GLN A 132 -4.17 2.94 15.17
C GLN A 132 -2.93 3.08 14.29
N GLN A 133 -1.74 3.02 14.89
CA GLN A 133 -0.47 3.14 14.14
C GLN A 133 -0.39 2.15 12.96
N ARG A 134 -0.79 0.89 13.17
CA ARG A 134 -0.80 -0.13 12.13
C ARG A 134 -1.76 0.21 10.98
N GLU A 135 -2.92 0.77 11.27
CA GLU A 135 -3.88 1.19 10.25
C GLU A 135 -3.34 2.35 9.39
N ILE A 136 -2.64 3.30 10.01
CA ILE A 136 -1.94 4.39 9.28
C ILE A 136 -0.90 3.80 8.31
N GLU A 137 -0.12 2.82 8.77
CA GLU A 137 0.89 2.14 7.97
C GLU A 137 0.27 1.39 6.79
N LEU A 138 -0.83 0.67 7.00
CA LEU A 138 -1.56 -0.05 5.96
C LEU A 138 -2.12 0.89 4.88
N VAL A 139 -2.68 2.04 5.27
CA VAL A 139 -3.14 3.05 4.30
C VAL A 139 -1.94 3.61 3.52
N ALA A 140 -0.82 3.88 4.19
CA ALA A 140 0.38 4.36 3.52
C ALA A 140 0.95 3.31 2.54
N ASP A 141 0.94 2.03 2.89
CA ASP A 141 1.40 0.93 2.04
C ASP A 141 0.49 0.77 0.81
N PHE A 142 -0.82 0.82 0.99
CA PHE A 142 -1.77 0.85 -0.11
C PHE A 142 -1.47 2.02 -1.06
N LEU A 143 -1.38 3.24 -0.55
CA LEU A 143 -1.11 4.42 -1.37
C LEU A 143 0.24 4.31 -2.09
N PHE A 144 1.27 3.88 -1.40
CA PHE A 144 2.61 3.75 -1.97
C PHE A 144 2.66 2.72 -3.10
N GLN A 145 1.95 1.60 -2.94
CA GLN A 145 1.92 0.54 -3.96
C GLN A 145 0.95 0.83 -5.11
N LYS A 146 -0.19 1.46 -4.85
CA LYS A 146 -1.29 1.58 -5.82
C LYS A 146 -1.49 2.96 -6.42
N ALA A 147 -1.00 4.02 -5.77
CA ALA A 147 -1.23 5.40 -6.20
C ALA A 147 0.06 6.16 -6.50
N VAL A 148 0.96 6.27 -5.54
CA VAL A 148 2.14 7.14 -5.63
C VAL A 148 2.99 6.84 -6.87
N GLY A 149 3.20 7.86 -7.71
CA GLY A 149 4.03 7.75 -8.91
C GLY A 149 3.46 6.88 -10.03
N LYS A 150 2.19 6.45 -9.93
CA LYS A 150 1.53 5.63 -10.98
C LYS A 150 0.97 6.44 -12.14
N GLY A 151 1.11 7.77 -12.08
CA GLY A 151 0.60 8.67 -13.10
C GLY A 151 -0.94 8.69 -13.18
N PRO A 152 -1.51 9.40 -14.14
CA PRO A 152 -2.95 9.53 -14.29
C PRO A 152 -3.66 8.17 -14.35
N MET A 153 -4.90 8.13 -13.85
CA MET A 153 -5.78 7.00 -14.05
C MET A 153 -6.20 6.95 -15.52
N ASP A 154 -6.24 5.76 -16.09
CA ASP A 154 -6.77 5.46 -17.40
C ASP A 154 -7.70 4.25 -17.34
N HIS A 155 -8.39 3.93 -18.42
CA HIS A 155 -9.35 2.83 -18.46
C HIS A 155 -8.71 1.48 -18.10
N ALA A 156 -7.52 1.17 -18.64
CA ALA A 156 -6.84 -0.10 -18.37
C ALA A 156 -6.45 -0.23 -16.89
N LYS A 157 -5.94 0.86 -16.28
CA LYS A 157 -5.62 0.89 -14.86
C LYS A 157 -6.87 0.78 -13.98
N CYS A 158 -7.99 1.40 -14.40
CA CYS A 158 -9.26 1.29 -13.70
C CYS A 158 -9.77 -0.15 -13.69
N VAL A 159 -9.79 -0.82 -14.85
CA VAL A 159 -10.17 -2.23 -14.96
C VAL A 159 -9.25 -3.12 -14.11
N ALA A 160 -7.95 -2.86 -14.12
CA ALA A 160 -6.99 -3.60 -13.28
C ALA A 160 -7.20 -3.35 -11.78
N TYR A 161 -7.63 -2.15 -11.38
CA TYR A 161 -7.92 -1.82 -9.99
C TYR A 161 -9.15 -2.57 -9.47
N TRP A 162 -10.24 -2.59 -10.26
CA TRP A 162 -11.51 -3.23 -9.86
C TRP A 162 -11.58 -4.72 -10.22
N GLY A 163 -10.65 -5.23 -11.03
CA GLY A 163 -10.66 -6.60 -11.56
C GLY A 163 -11.71 -6.83 -12.65
N SER A 164 -12.47 -5.80 -13.03
CA SER A 164 -13.50 -5.85 -14.07
C SER A 164 -13.81 -4.45 -14.61
N ASP A 165 -14.41 -4.35 -15.80
CA ASP A 165 -14.87 -3.09 -16.39
C ASP A 165 -16.18 -2.64 -15.74
N VAL A 166 -16.06 -1.93 -14.62
CA VAL A 166 -17.18 -1.38 -13.85
C VAL A 166 -17.58 0.02 -14.35
N ASP A 167 -18.73 0.53 -13.92
CA ASP A 167 -19.23 1.85 -14.32
C ASP A 167 -18.27 2.98 -14.00
N ALA A 168 -17.53 2.90 -12.88
CA ALA A 168 -16.51 3.87 -12.52
C ALA A 168 -15.38 3.98 -13.56
N CYS A 169 -15.20 2.97 -14.44
CA CYS A 169 -14.17 3.00 -15.48
C CYS A 169 -14.63 3.68 -16.78
N ARG A 170 -15.92 3.96 -16.93
CA ARG A 170 -16.45 4.59 -18.15
C ARG A 170 -15.90 5.98 -18.42
N GLU A 171 -15.62 6.74 -17.36
CA GLU A 171 -15.07 8.09 -17.47
C GLU A 171 -13.64 8.13 -18.04
N PHE A 172 -12.95 7.01 -18.08
CA PHE A 172 -11.59 6.86 -18.61
C PHE A 172 -11.54 6.24 -20.02
N LYS A 173 -12.68 6.07 -20.70
CA LYS A 173 -12.76 5.49 -22.05
C LYS A 173 -12.55 6.51 -23.19
N GLN A 174 -11.87 7.62 -22.91
CA GLN A 174 -11.57 8.63 -23.94
C GLN A 174 -10.35 8.24 -24.77
#